data_c8cf17d7b5e8e6e158427dcad15a2acc
#
_entry.id   c8cf17d7b5e8e6e158427dcad15a2acc
#
_cell.length_a   1.000
_cell.length_b   1.000
_cell.length_c   1.000
_cell.angle_alpha   90.00
_cell.angle_beta   90.00
_cell.angle_gamma   90.00
#
_symmetry.space_group_name_H-M   'P 1'
#
loop_
_entity.id
_entity.type
_entity.pdbx_description
1 polymer ?
#
loop_
_entity_poly.entity_id
_entity_poly.type
_entity_poly.pdbx_seq_one_letter_code
_entity_poly.pdbx_strand_id
1 'polypeptide(L)'
;LQSGELGKVSFESGPWTCYYSYPEGVRFAGAEMSNSHLITNQESLRADLDAIRIGDQIRVKGALVNYQLDDWRDFWRRSSTVRNDSGNGACEVLFFEEIEVLVPGTPLWYMAFNGALFLLALVPLAFMHSIWIDSKRLAEAARRKPAYEGAAPEIWPEKVGDT
;
A
#
# COMPACT_ATOMS: atom_id res chain seq x y z
N LEU A 1 -16.94 -17.85 -9.81
CA LEU A 1 -16.36 -17.96 -8.46
C LEU A 1 -17.19 -17.13 -7.50
N GLN A 2 -17.80 -17.76 -6.50
CA GLN A 2 -18.47 -17.01 -5.44
C GLN A 2 -17.39 -16.31 -4.59
N SER A 3 -17.44 -15.01 -4.56
CA SER A 3 -16.43 -14.11 -3.99
C SER A 3 -16.04 -14.38 -2.52
N GLY A 4 -16.83 -15.16 -1.78
CA GLY A 4 -16.56 -15.51 -0.38
C GLY A 4 -15.60 -16.68 -0.18
N GLU A 5 -15.38 -17.53 -1.16
CA GLU A 5 -14.52 -18.71 -0.99
C GLU A 5 -13.07 -18.46 -1.40
N LEU A 6 -12.82 -17.53 -2.33
CA LEU A 6 -11.45 -17.12 -2.68
C LEU A 6 -10.68 -16.52 -1.49
N GLY A 7 -11.36 -15.84 -0.58
CA GLY A 7 -10.74 -15.32 0.64
C GLY A 7 -10.23 -16.39 1.62
N LYS A 8 -10.58 -17.66 1.39
CA LYS A 8 -10.11 -18.81 2.18
C LYS A 8 -8.93 -19.54 1.52
N VAL A 9 -8.58 -19.15 0.30
CA VAL A 9 -7.45 -19.70 -0.44
C VAL A 9 -6.25 -18.81 -0.21
N SER A 10 -5.15 -19.36 0.24
CA SER A 10 -3.88 -18.64 0.31
C SER A 10 -3.02 -18.96 -0.90
N PHE A 11 -2.37 -17.91 -1.41
CA PHE A 11 -1.47 -17.99 -2.55
C PHE A 11 -0.07 -17.58 -2.13
N GLU A 12 0.92 -18.32 -2.59
CA GLU A 12 2.33 -18.01 -2.38
C GLU A 12 3.04 -18.05 -3.73
N SER A 13 3.65 -16.93 -4.10
CA SER A 13 4.35 -16.78 -5.38
C SER A 13 5.84 -17.02 -5.19
N GLY A 14 6.37 -18.02 -5.88
CA GLY A 14 7.80 -18.23 -6.07
C GLY A 14 8.28 -17.53 -7.36
N PRO A 15 9.58 -17.58 -7.66
CA PRO A 15 10.15 -16.96 -8.87
C PRO A 15 9.52 -17.45 -10.19
N TRP A 16 9.04 -18.70 -10.20
CA TRP A 16 8.53 -19.35 -11.41
C TRP A 16 7.22 -20.11 -11.19
N THR A 17 6.73 -20.18 -9.95
CA THR A 17 5.62 -21.03 -9.55
C THR A 17 4.72 -20.30 -8.58
N CYS A 18 3.43 -20.48 -8.73
CA CYS A 18 2.44 -20.08 -7.74
C CYS A 18 1.93 -21.33 -7.01
N TYR A 19 2.07 -21.33 -5.70
CA TYR A 19 1.49 -22.34 -4.83
C TYR A 19 0.19 -21.83 -4.25
N TYR A 20 -0.74 -22.75 -4.00
CA TYR A 20 -1.99 -22.40 -3.33
C TYR A 20 -2.36 -23.47 -2.30
N SER A 21 -3.02 -23.05 -1.25
CA SER A 21 -3.56 -23.95 -0.23
C SER A 21 -4.93 -23.45 0.24
N TYR A 22 -5.81 -24.38 0.59
CA TYR A 22 -7.14 -24.07 1.09
C TYR A 22 -7.60 -25.14 2.08
N PRO A 23 -8.46 -24.77 3.08
CA PRO A 23 -9.01 -25.73 4.04
C PRO A 23 -9.94 -26.75 3.37
N GLU A 24 -10.10 -27.88 4.03
CA GLU A 24 -11.08 -28.88 3.63
C GLU A 24 -12.49 -28.29 3.56
N GLY A 25 -13.28 -28.67 2.54
CA GLY A 25 -14.63 -28.19 2.31
C GLY A 25 -14.73 -26.88 1.51
N VAL A 26 -13.61 -26.21 1.21
CA VAL A 26 -13.60 -25.06 0.29
C VAL A 26 -13.69 -25.54 -1.15
N ARG A 27 -14.68 -25.00 -1.90
CA ARG A 27 -14.82 -25.28 -3.32
C ARG A 27 -13.85 -24.42 -4.13
N PHE A 28 -12.71 -24.96 -4.45
CA PHE A 28 -11.70 -24.30 -5.28
C PHE A 28 -11.41 -25.16 -6.52
N ALA A 29 -11.64 -24.57 -7.69
CA ALA A 29 -11.39 -25.23 -8.96
C ALA A 29 -9.94 -24.93 -9.41
N GLY A 30 -8.98 -25.72 -8.97
CA GLY A 30 -7.57 -25.56 -9.34
C GLY A 30 -7.32 -25.58 -10.86
N ALA A 31 -8.17 -26.28 -11.62
CA ALA A 31 -8.11 -26.28 -13.09
C ALA A 31 -8.48 -24.94 -13.74
N GLU A 32 -9.10 -24.02 -12.98
CA GLU A 32 -9.40 -22.66 -13.44
C GLU A 32 -8.28 -21.65 -13.08
N MET A 33 -7.30 -22.10 -12.31
CA MET A 33 -6.15 -21.28 -11.94
C MET A 33 -5.06 -21.36 -13.01
N SER A 34 -4.46 -20.24 -13.34
CA SER A 34 -3.33 -20.14 -14.24
C SER A 34 -2.27 -19.22 -13.64
N ASN A 35 -1.01 -19.61 -13.78
CA ASN A 35 0.14 -18.76 -13.47
C ASN A 35 0.67 -18.20 -14.79
N SER A 36 0.17 -17.02 -15.17
CA SER A 36 0.52 -16.39 -16.44
C SER A 36 1.64 -15.37 -16.25
N HIS A 37 2.69 -15.47 -17.06
CA HIS A 37 3.76 -14.48 -17.15
C HIS A 37 3.35 -13.40 -18.15
N LEU A 38 3.14 -12.18 -17.66
CA LEU A 38 2.74 -11.03 -18.47
C LEU A 38 3.98 -10.23 -18.85
N ILE A 39 4.21 -10.05 -20.14
CA ILE A 39 5.32 -9.24 -20.67
C ILE A 39 4.81 -8.20 -21.66
N THR A 40 5.43 -7.01 -21.66
CA THR A 40 5.13 -5.93 -22.62
C THR A 40 6.36 -5.06 -22.80
N ASN A 41 6.46 -4.39 -23.94
CA ASN A 41 7.47 -3.38 -24.22
C ASN A 41 6.93 -1.94 -24.04
N GLN A 42 5.67 -1.77 -23.64
CA GLN A 42 5.02 -0.49 -23.45
C GLN A 42 5.01 -0.11 -21.97
N GLU A 43 5.64 1.02 -21.62
CA GLU A 43 5.74 1.51 -20.26
C GLU A 43 4.36 1.87 -19.64
N SER A 44 3.45 2.42 -20.48
CA SER A 44 2.07 2.69 -20.04
C SER A 44 1.33 1.44 -19.59
N LEU A 45 1.42 0.35 -20.36
CA LEU A 45 0.79 -0.91 -20.00
C LEU A 45 1.43 -1.55 -18.76
N ARG A 46 2.72 -1.32 -18.53
CA ARG A 46 3.40 -1.76 -17.29
C ARG A 46 2.86 -1.02 -16.09
N ALA A 47 2.65 0.30 -16.20
CA ALA A 47 2.04 1.10 -15.14
C ALA A 47 0.59 0.66 -14.86
N ASP A 48 -0.18 0.33 -15.89
CA ASP A 48 -1.54 -0.20 -15.75
C ASP A 48 -1.53 -1.56 -15.03
N LEU A 49 -0.57 -2.44 -15.36
CA LEU A 49 -0.39 -3.73 -14.68
C LEU A 49 -0.05 -3.54 -13.19
N ASP A 50 0.84 -2.60 -12.86
CA ASP A 50 1.25 -2.29 -11.49
C ASP A 50 0.10 -1.69 -10.65
N ALA A 51 -0.91 -1.11 -11.32
CA ALA A 51 -2.10 -0.58 -10.66
C ALA A 51 -3.15 -1.64 -10.31
N ILE A 52 -3.04 -2.86 -10.84
CA ILE A 52 -3.97 -3.97 -10.57
C ILE A 52 -3.83 -4.44 -9.14
N ARG A 53 -4.94 -4.77 -8.54
CA ARG A 53 -5.04 -5.15 -7.13
C ARG A 53 -5.59 -6.55 -6.97
N ILE A 54 -5.25 -7.17 -5.87
CA ILE A 54 -5.78 -8.49 -5.51
C ILE A 54 -7.31 -8.44 -5.47
N GLY A 55 -7.93 -9.37 -6.20
CA GLY A 55 -9.38 -9.49 -6.33
C GLY A 55 -9.98 -8.74 -7.52
N ASP A 56 -9.19 -7.95 -8.25
CA ASP A 56 -9.67 -7.32 -9.48
C ASP A 56 -9.97 -8.37 -10.55
N GLN A 57 -11.09 -8.21 -11.23
CA GLN A 57 -11.38 -8.94 -12.44
C GLN A 57 -10.83 -8.15 -13.62
N ILE A 58 -9.86 -8.72 -14.31
CA ILE A 58 -9.19 -8.06 -15.43
C ILE A 58 -9.45 -8.78 -16.74
N ARG A 59 -9.38 -8.03 -17.81
CA ARG A 59 -9.26 -8.54 -19.19
C ARG A 59 -7.89 -8.19 -19.72
N VAL A 60 -7.16 -9.20 -20.16
CA VAL A 60 -5.87 -9.03 -20.80
C VAL A 60 -5.96 -9.58 -22.22
N LYS A 61 -5.44 -8.84 -23.20
CA LYS A 61 -5.41 -9.22 -24.60
C LYS A 61 -3.99 -9.16 -25.12
N GLY A 62 -3.58 -10.18 -25.86
CA GLY A 62 -2.25 -10.27 -26.42
C GLY A 62 -2.01 -11.60 -27.09
N ALA A 63 -0.76 -11.95 -27.34
CA ALA A 63 -0.33 -13.17 -27.98
C ALA A 63 0.47 -14.05 -27.02
N LEU A 64 0.25 -15.35 -27.06
CA LEU A 64 1.14 -16.31 -26.40
C LEU A 64 2.48 -16.33 -27.16
N VAL A 65 3.57 -16.14 -26.42
CA VAL A 65 4.89 -16.02 -27.00
C VAL A 65 5.91 -16.90 -26.28
N ASN A 66 6.97 -17.24 -27.00
CA ASN A 66 8.18 -17.76 -26.38
C ASN A 66 9.19 -16.63 -26.28
N TYR A 67 9.96 -16.59 -25.20
CA TYR A 67 11.01 -15.58 -25.05
C TYR A 67 12.32 -16.19 -24.58
N GLN A 68 13.38 -15.45 -24.81
CA GLN A 68 14.73 -15.77 -24.38
C GLN A 68 15.27 -14.59 -23.58
N LEU A 69 15.96 -14.87 -22.49
CA LEU A 69 16.69 -13.87 -21.71
C LEU A 69 18.10 -13.73 -22.30
N ASP A 70 18.58 -12.50 -22.40
CA ASP A 70 19.92 -12.20 -22.96
C ASP A 70 21.05 -12.92 -22.22
N ASP A 71 20.91 -13.08 -20.91
CA ASP A 71 21.89 -13.79 -20.08
C ASP A 71 21.84 -15.33 -20.23
N TRP A 72 20.78 -15.87 -20.80
CA TRP A 72 20.53 -17.30 -20.95
C TRP A 72 20.27 -17.66 -22.41
N ARG A 73 21.26 -17.42 -23.26
CA ARG A 73 21.13 -17.54 -24.73
C ARG A 73 20.70 -18.92 -25.23
N ASP A 74 20.95 -19.97 -24.46
CA ASP A 74 20.57 -21.33 -24.83
C ASP A 74 19.23 -21.76 -24.25
N PHE A 75 18.56 -20.93 -23.45
CA PHE A 75 17.31 -21.24 -22.80
C PHE A 75 16.14 -20.43 -23.33
N TRP A 76 15.21 -21.12 -23.97
CA TRP A 76 13.93 -20.56 -24.39
C TRP A 76 12.84 -20.85 -23.37
N ARG A 77 12.25 -19.81 -22.80
CA ARG A 77 11.00 -19.96 -22.05
C ARG A 77 9.85 -20.09 -23.05
N ARG A 78 9.23 -21.25 -23.09
CA ARG A 78 8.09 -21.52 -23.96
C ARG A 78 6.79 -21.27 -23.20
N SER A 79 5.81 -20.69 -23.90
CA SER A 79 4.46 -20.57 -23.38
C SER A 79 3.76 -21.93 -23.47
N SER A 80 3.00 -22.30 -22.43
CA SER A 80 1.99 -23.33 -22.61
C SER A 80 0.87 -22.82 -23.52
N THR A 81 0.27 -23.75 -24.25
CA THR A 81 -0.96 -23.56 -25.04
C THR A 81 -2.07 -24.46 -24.55
N VAL A 82 -1.84 -25.18 -23.47
CA VAL A 82 -2.79 -26.16 -22.87
C VAL A 82 -3.29 -25.60 -21.55
N ARG A 83 -4.59 -25.35 -21.45
CA ARG A 83 -5.21 -24.67 -20.31
C ARG A 83 -5.09 -25.40 -18.98
N ASN A 84 -5.09 -26.72 -19.00
CA ASN A 84 -5.15 -27.57 -17.81
C ASN A 84 -3.90 -28.46 -17.64
N ASP A 85 -2.78 -28.06 -18.23
CA ASP A 85 -1.51 -28.71 -17.97
C ASP A 85 -0.97 -28.32 -16.58
N SER A 86 0.01 -29.04 -16.11
CA SER A 86 0.63 -28.86 -14.81
C SER A 86 2.10 -29.23 -14.83
N GLY A 87 2.86 -28.72 -13.86
CA GLY A 87 4.28 -29.01 -13.75
C GLY A 87 5.17 -27.99 -14.46
N ASN A 88 6.40 -28.38 -14.74
CA ASN A 88 7.37 -27.49 -15.35
C ASN A 88 7.02 -27.18 -16.80
N GLY A 89 6.81 -25.90 -17.11
CA GLY A 89 6.43 -25.45 -18.44
C GLY A 89 4.93 -25.22 -18.66
N ALA A 90 4.11 -25.46 -17.64
CA ALA A 90 2.66 -25.26 -17.69
C ALA A 90 2.20 -23.77 -17.61
N CYS A 91 3.13 -22.83 -17.48
CA CYS A 91 2.77 -21.42 -17.42
C CYS A 91 2.59 -20.83 -18.82
N GLU A 92 1.55 -20.04 -18.99
CA GLU A 92 1.37 -19.21 -20.17
C GLU A 92 2.31 -18.01 -20.12
N VAL A 93 2.88 -17.64 -21.24
CA VAL A 93 3.63 -16.40 -21.43
C VAL A 93 2.88 -15.55 -22.43
N LEU A 94 2.30 -14.46 -21.95
CA LEU A 94 1.47 -13.57 -22.74
C LEU A 94 2.19 -12.24 -22.97
N PHE A 95 2.52 -11.96 -24.24
CA PHE A 95 2.89 -10.61 -24.65
C PHE A 95 1.60 -9.81 -24.79
N PHE A 96 1.32 -8.93 -23.82
CA PHE A 96 0.05 -8.22 -23.78
C PHE A 96 0.14 -6.82 -24.40
N GLU A 97 -0.93 -6.47 -25.09
CA GLU A 97 -1.11 -5.23 -25.81
C GLU A 97 -2.26 -4.37 -25.24
N GLU A 98 -3.11 -5.00 -24.41
CA GLU A 98 -4.26 -4.36 -23.79
C GLU A 98 -4.50 -5.01 -22.43
N ILE A 99 -4.77 -4.18 -21.43
CA ILE A 99 -5.17 -4.60 -20.09
C ILE A 99 -6.27 -3.67 -19.57
N GLU A 100 -7.31 -4.24 -18.99
CA GLU A 100 -8.46 -3.49 -18.49
C GLU A 100 -8.98 -4.11 -17.22
N VAL A 101 -9.26 -3.30 -16.20
CA VAL A 101 -9.97 -3.73 -15.00
C VAL A 101 -11.47 -3.68 -15.26
N LEU A 102 -12.10 -4.85 -15.34
CA LEU A 102 -13.55 -4.97 -15.57
C LEU A 102 -14.36 -4.72 -14.29
N VAL A 103 -13.89 -5.29 -13.17
CA VAL A 103 -14.52 -5.14 -11.86
C VAL A 103 -13.46 -5.00 -10.78
N PRO A 104 -13.45 -3.92 -10.02
CA PRO A 104 -12.54 -3.77 -8.88
C PRO A 104 -12.88 -4.78 -7.78
N GLY A 105 -11.87 -5.46 -7.23
CA GLY A 105 -12.04 -6.55 -6.27
C GLY A 105 -12.58 -6.13 -4.91
N THR A 106 -11.96 -5.14 -4.28
CA THR A 106 -12.30 -4.74 -2.89
C THR A 106 -12.29 -3.22 -2.70
N PRO A 107 -13.14 -2.45 -3.43
CA PRO A 107 -13.06 -0.99 -3.43
C PRO A 107 -13.32 -0.39 -2.05
N LEU A 108 -14.23 -0.95 -1.24
CA LEU A 108 -14.54 -0.43 0.09
C LEU A 108 -13.35 -0.51 1.05
N TRP A 109 -12.58 -1.60 1.02
CA TRP A 109 -11.39 -1.75 1.85
C TRP A 109 -10.30 -0.75 1.48
N TYR A 110 -10.07 -0.52 0.18
CA TYR A 110 -9.11 0.49 -0.28
C TYR A 110 -9.56 1.90 0.07
N MET A 111 -10.86 2.19 -0.04
CA MET A 111 -11.40 3.48 0.41
C MET A 111 -11.23 3.67 1.92
N ALA A 112 -11.55 2.66 2.72
CA ALA A 112 -11.38 2.70 4.17
C ALA A 112 -9.90 2.87 4.56
N PHE A 113 -8.99 2.13 3.92
CA PHE A 113 -7.56 2.23 4.15
C PHE A 113 -7.01 3.63 3.80
N ASN A 114 -7.34 4.15 2.61
CA ASN A 114 -6.91 5.49 2.19
C ASN A 114 -7.51 6.58 3.08
N GLY A 115 -8.77 6.43 3.51
CA GLY A 115 -9.41 7.31 4.47
C GLY A 115 -8.70 7.30 5.83
N ALA A 116 -8.31 6.14 6.32
CA ALA A 116 -7.55 6.01 7.56
C ALA A 116 -6.16 6.66 7.45
N LEU A 117 -5.45 6.46 6.33
CA LEU A 117 -4.17 7.13 6.07
C LEU A 117 -4.32 8.66 6.02
N PHE A 118 -5.37 9.14 5.37
CA PHE A 118 -5.65 10.58 5.34
C PHE A 118 -5.90 11.15 6.73
N LEU A 119 -6.73 10.48 7.55
CA LEU A 119 -6.97 10.87 8.93
C LEU A 119 -5.68 10.85 9.76
N LEU A 120 -4.86 9.82 9.59
CA LEU A 120 -3.58 9.71 10.27
C LEU A 120 -2.63 10.88 9.90
N ALA A 121 -2.64 11.31 8.64
CA ALA A 121 -1.86 12.47 8.18
C ALA A 121 -2.37 13.80 8.76
N LEU A 122 -3.67 13.92 9.06
CA LEU A 122 -4.24 15.12 9.68
C LEU A 122 -3.84 15.31 11.15
N VAL A 123 -3.56 14.22 11.88
CA VAL A 123 -3.20 14.30 13.30
C VAL A 123 -1.95 15.16 13.56
N PRO A 124 -0.80 14.93 12.89
CA PRO A 124 0.37 15.78 13.09
C PRO A 124 0.13 17.23 12.65
N LEU A 125 -0.67 17.45 11.61
CA LEU A 125 -1.02 18.82 11.18
C LEU A 125 -1.85 19.56 12.23
N ALA A 126 -2.85 18.89 12.81
CA ALA A 126 -3.65 19.45 13.90
C ALA A 126 -2.79 19.73 15.14
N PHE A 127 -1.86 18.82 15.46
CA PHE A 127 -0.94 18.98 16.57
C PHE A 127 0.01 20.18 16.35
N MET A 128 0.62 20.30 15.17
CA MET A 128 1.44 21.45 14.81
C MET A 128 0.66 22.76 14.87
N HIS A 129 -0.58 22.77 14.38
CA HIS A 129 -1.46 23.93 14.46
C HIS A 129 -1.77 24.31 15.92
N SER A 130 -2.03 23.32 16.78
CA SER A 130 -2.23 23.56 18.22
C SER A 130 -1.00 24.21 18.88
N ILE A 131 0.19 23.65 18.65
CA ILE A 131 1.45 24.21 19.14
C ILE A 131 1.65 25.66 18.66
N TRP A 132 1.35 25.92 17.40
CA TRP A 132 1.49 27.24 16.82
C TRP A 132 0.53 28.27 17.47
N ILE A 133 -0.74 27.87 17.72
CA ILE A 133 -1.69 28.73 18.45
C ILE A 133 -1.21 29.01 19.88
N ASP A 134 -0.76 27.96 20.58
CA ASP A 134 -0.32 28.11 21.96
C ASP A 134 0.95 28.94 22.05
N SER A 135 1.87 28.84 21.11
CA SER A 135 3.06 29.67 21.03
C SER A 135 2.71 31.16 20.84
N LYS A 136 1.70 31.46 20.00
CA LYS A 136 1.21 32.85 19.83
C LYS A 136 0.57 33.39 21.11
N ARG A 137 -0.26 32.59 21.77
CA ARG A 137 -0.91 32.96 23.04
C ARG A 137 0.13 33.27 24.12
N LEU A 138 1.17 32.45 24.24
CA LEU A 138 2.26 32.64 25.18
C LEU A 138 3.05 33.93 24.86
N ALA A 139 3.34 34.20 23.59
CA ALA A 139 4.03 35.41 23.16
C ALA A 139 3.21 36.67 23.46
N GLU A 140 1.90 36.63 23.26
CA GLU A 140 1.01 37.74 23.62
C GLU A 140 0.90 37.93 25.13
N ALA A 141 0.84 36.86 25.92
CA ALA A 141 0.82 36.92 27.37
C ALA A 141 2.13 37.50 27.94
N ALA A 142 3.28 37.16 27.34
CA ALA A 142 4.57 37.71 27.73
C ALA A 142 4.67 39.22 27.45
N ARG A 143 4.05 39.69 26.36
CA ARG A 143 3.98 41.13 26.04
C ARG A 143 3.06 41.93 26.99
N ARG A 144 2.05 41.26 27.59
CA ARG A 144 1.09 41.90 28.53
C ARG A 144 1.57 41.93 29.97
N LYS A 145 2.61 41.17 30.35
CA LYS A 145 3.19 41.29 31.67
C LYS A 145 3.79 42.67 31.81
N PRO A 146 3.30 43.51 32.75
CA PRO A 146 3.97 44.78 33.04
C PRO A 146 5.41 44.45 33.41
N ALA A 147 6.35 45.26 32.89
CA ALA A 147 7.70 45.22 33.40
C ALA A 147 7.58 45.43 34.90
N TYR A 148 7.88 44.41 35.69
CA TYR A 148 8.00 44.58 37.13
C TYR A 148 9.21 45.51 37.33
N GLU A 149 8.90 46.81 37.36
CA GLU A 149 9.84 47.80 37.80
C GLU A 149 10.09 47.46 39.26
N GLY A 150 11.22 46.81 39.51
CA GLY A 150 11.59 46.30 40.82
C GLY A 150 11.59 47.40 41.83
N ALA A 151 10.49 47.56 42.57
CA ALA A 151 10.55 48.19 43.85
C ALA A 151 11.53 47.35 44.68
N ALA A 152 12.69 47.91 44.97
CA ALA A 152 13.62 47.29 45.92
C ALA A 152 12.83 46.99 47.20
N PRO A 153 12.98 45.81 47.80
CA PRO A 153 12.29 45.52 49.05
C PRO A 153 12.67 46.60 50.06
N GLU A 154 11.66 47.31 50.57
CA GLU A 154 11.85 48.20 51.70
C GLU A 154 12.38 47.34 52.85
N ILE A 155 13.67 47.50 53.13
CA ILE A 155 14.30 46.85 54.25
C ILE A 155 13.85 47.71 55.48
N TRP A 156 12.88 47.21 56.23
CA TRP A 156 12.47 47.85 57.51
C TRP A 156 13.67 47.73 58.46
N PRO A 157 14.15 48.87 58.97
CA PRO A 157 15.18 48.87 60.00
C PRO A 157 14.61 48.18 61.23
N GLU A 158 15.29 47.14 61.64
CA GLU A 158 15.00 46.44 62.89
C GLU A 158 15.18 47.41 64.01
N LYS A 159 14.08 47.73 64.77
CA LYS A 159 14.18 48.51 66.00
C LYS A 159 14.98 47.71 67.01
N VAL A 160 16.24 48.05 67.14
CA VAL A 160 17.03 47.65 68.31
C VAL A 160 16.42 48.36 69.57
N GLY A 161 15.78 47.51 70.39
CA GLY A 161 15.25 48.02 71.66
C GLY A 161 16.36 48.30 72.62
N ASP A 162 16.40 49.52 73.08
CA ASP A 162 17.19 49.94 74.24
C ASP A 162 16.56 49.39 75.49
N THR A 163 17.36 48.66 76.29
CA THR A 163 17.17 48.42 77.73
C THR A 163 18.18 49.12 78.51
#